data_3264f09f87fa240e3c9b5abb57aadac7
#
_entry.id   3264f09f87fa240e3c9b5abb57aadac7
#
_cell.length_a   1.000
_cell.length_b   1.000
_cell.length_c   1.000
_cell.angle_alpha   90.00
_cell.angle_beta   90.00
_cell.angle_gamma   90.00
#
_symmetry.space_group_name_H-M   'P 1'
#
loop_
_entity.id
_entity.type
_entity.pdbx_description
1 polymer ?
#
loop_
_entity_poly.entity_id
_entity_poly.type
_entity_poly.pdbx_seq_one_letter_code
_entity_poly.pdbx_strand_id
1 'polypeptide(L)'
;MNWNPVLNKFIEIKNEYQNKFGHIEYNYTEGYTDETETCLERWVSELNNPEYAELLSCLELNQHENMLLIRYGRYSNIYDGEIEASGEDLWDRYDGFYRECRSIVIDVVNDCIILSPFSKFFNINELEETSLDNIQKRIDSANTIEFSDKLDGSMQSARWYHNKIIMAGSQAINPANSWRLQDGYRMLNENPRYKEMLKKNPNFTFIFEYISLKDAHVVKYTKEQEGLYLIGVRNVLDGIECNYKSVINIANKFNIPTTKLFDKTLEQVMSELDDKSSDEAEGFVINIDGYKVKLKYNDYVHIHKALSKLSSVNLIIRSIADDKYDDLLAKLPVAYHDQVKKVAAIVVDYINRTEKTIREYYNEAPKDNKKEFMIWVSENVPREYQGYCRELYFGNKINVIKSGNDKCQHYKRLKDMGVEDYSKIFVEDANE
;
A
#
# COMPACT_ATOMS: atom_id res chain seq x y z
N MET A 1 5.71 -25.34 -10.83
CA MET A 1 5.82 -23.95 -10.36
C MET A 1 4.46 -23.32 -10.52
N ASN A 2 3.93 -22.65 -9.51
CA ASN A 2 2.67 -21.93 -9.62
C ASN A 2 2.87 -20.67 -10.48
N TRP A 3 1.80 -20.11 -11.05
CA TRP A 3 1.87 -18.85 -11.81
C TRP A 3 2.28 -17.65 -10.94
N ASN A 4 2.02 -17.71 -9.63
CA ASN A 4 2.21 -16.58 -8.72
C ASN A 4 3.58 -16.65 -8.02
N PRO A 5 4.44 -15.64 -8.18
CA PRO A 5 5.78 -15.63 -7.60
C PRO A 5 5.76 -15.56 -6.06
N VAL A 6 4.73 -14.95 -5.45
CA VAL A 6 4.63 -14.86 -3.98
C VAL A 6 4.38 -16.24 -3.37
N LEU A 7 3.46 -17.02 -3.94
CA LEU A 7 3.23 -18.39 -3.48
C LEU A 7 4.47 -19.29 -3.71
N ASN A 8 5.15 -19.14 -4.83
CA ASN A 8 6.37 -19.90 -5.11
C ASN A 8 7.47 -19.62 -4.06
N LYS A 9 7.70 -18.34 -3.74
CA LYS A 9 8.70 -17.95 -2.73
C LYS A 9 8.28 -18.37 -1.33
N PHE A 10 7.00 -18.29 -0.98
CA PHE A 10 6.48 -18.82 0.27
C PHE A 10 6.74 -20.32 0.42
N ILE A 11 6.44 -21.13 -0.62
CA ILE A 11 6.68 -22.57 -0.63
C ILE A 11 8.18 -22.88 -0.54
N GLU A 12 9.04 -22.13 -1.21
CA GLU A 12 10.50 -22.25 -1.13
C GLU A 12 10.99 -22.09 0.31
N ILE A 13 10.63 -21.01 0.98
CA ILE A 13 11.01 -20.73 2.37
C ILE A 13 10.47 -21.82 3.32
N LYS A 14 9.20 -22.21 3.15
CA LYS A 14 8.56 -23.27 3.92
C LYS A 14 9.32 -24.61 3.81
N ASN A 15 9.68 -25.00 2.60
CA ASN A 15 10.40 -26.25 2.36
C ASN A 15 11.83 -26.22 2.95
N GLU A 16 12.54 -25.09 2.83
CA GLU A 16 13.86 -24.93 3.44
C GLU A 16 13.77 -25.02 4.96
N TYR A 17 12.78 -24.38 5.56
CA TYR A 17 12.52 -24.46 7.00
C TYR A 17 12.24 -25.91 7.44
N GLN A 18 11.34 -26.60 6.74
CA GLN A 18 11.00 -27.99 7.03
C GLN A 18 12.21 -28.93 6.90
N ASN A 19 13.03 -28.73 5.87
CA ASN A 19 14.25 -29.54 5.67
C ASN A 19 15.28 -29.32 6.78
N LYS A 20 15.39 -28.10 7.30
CA LYS A 20 16.36 -27.75 8.35
C LYS A 20 15.91 -28.20 9.74
N PHE A 21 14.63 -28.05 10.06
CA PHE A 21 14.11 -28.28 11.41
C PHE A 21 13.24 -29.52 11.58
N GLY A 22 12.86 -30.19 10.49
CA GLY A 22 12.13 -31.46 10.49
C GLY A 22 10.63 -31.37 10.80
N HIS A 23 10.12 -30.21 11.22
CA HIS A 23 8.70 -29.98 11.48
C HIS A 23 8.32 -28.56 11.14
N ILE A 24 7.02 -28.30 10.96
CA ILE A 24 6.46 -26.97 10.74
C ILE A 24 5.45 -26.69 11.85
N GLU A 25 5.63 -25.57 12.53
CA GLU A 25 4.61 -25.00 13.39
C GLU A 25 3.97 -23.79 12.71
N TYR A 26 2.66 -23.86 12.63
CA TYR A 26 1.84 -22.72 12.23
C TYR A 26 1.37 -22.06 13.51
N ASN A 27 1.85 -20.84 13.82
CA ASN A 27 1.37 -20.11 15.00
C ASN A 27 -0.06 -19.69 14.78
N TYR A 28 -0.98 -20.41 15.40
CA TYR A 28 -2.37 -20.00 15.53
C TYR A 28 -2.53 -19.35 16.92
N THR A 29 -2.48 -18.06 17.01
CA THR A 29 -2.85 -17.36 18.24
C THR A 29 -4.35 -17.12 18.25
N GLU A 30 -5.06 -17.76 19.18
CA GLU A 30 -6.40 -17.33 19.56
C GLU A 30 -6.28 -15.93 20.23
N GLY A 31 -6.81 -14.91 19.60
CA GLY A 31 -6.74 -13.54 20.10
C GLY A 31 -5.63 -12.72 19.43
N TYR A 32 -5.96 -12.19 18.28
CA TYR A 32 -5.10 -11.36 17.45
C TYR A 32 -4.81 -10.00 18.10
N THR A 33 -3.53 -9.71 18.29
CA THR A 33 -3.02 -8.34 18.44
C THR A 33 -2.11 -8.06 17.25
N ASP A 34 -2.03 -6.82 16.76
CA ASP A 34 -1.19 -6.38 15.62
C ASP A 34 0.32 -6.61 15.83
N GLU A 35 0.72 -7.25 16.91
CA GLU A 35 2.10 -7.50 17.34
C GLU A 35 2.50 -8.98 17.24
N THR A 36 1.64 -9.85 16.72
CA THR A 36 1.95 -11.28 16.69
C THR A 36 2.76 -11.60 15.44
N GLU A 37 3.97 -12.11 15.62
CA GLU A 37 4.86 -12.61 14.57
C GLU A 37 4.14 -13.68 13.73
N THR A 38 4.13 -13.53 12.41
CA THR A 38 3.57 -14.51 11.49
C THR A 38 4.48 -15.74 11.38
N CYS A 39 3.93 -16.88 10.95
CA CYS A 39 4.74 -18.07 10.72
C CYS A 39 5.89 -17.80 9.73
N LEU A 40 5.65 -16.99 8.69
CA LEU A 40 6.67 -16.66 7.69
C LEU A 40 7.81 -15.83 8.28
N GLU A 41 7.52 -14.81 9.09
CA GLU A 41 8.53 -14.01 9.79
C GLU A 41 9.39 -14.89 10.70
N ARG A 42 8.77 -15.77 11.48
CA ARG A 42 9.49 -16.69 12.35
C ARG A 42 10.39 -17.65 11.55
N TRP A 43 9.89 -18.26 10.48
CA TRP A 43 10.69 -19.17 9.66
C TRP A 43 11.92 -18.46 9.08
N VAL A 44 11.74 -17.25 8.57
CA VAL A 44 12.85 -16.43 8.02
C VAL A 44 13.86 -16.06 9.11
N SER A 45 13.40 -15.66 10.29
CA SER A 45 14.25 -15.34 11.43
C SER A 45 15.09 -16.57 11.87
N GLU A 46 14.47 -17.74 12.00
CA GLU A 46 15.15 -18.98 12.43
C GLU A 46 16.05 -19.58 11.33
N LEU A 47 15.70 -19.42 10.05
CA LEU A 47 16.55 -19.78 8.92
C LEU A 47 17.84 -18.96 8.92
N ASN A 48 17.77 -17.71 9.37
CA ASN A 48 18.87 -16.74 9.36
C ASN A 48 19.48 -16.58 7.97
N ASN A 49 18.61 -16.49 6.95
CA ASN A 49 19.00 -16.28 5.56
C ASN A 49 18.84 -14.79 5.21
N PRO A 50 19.95 -14.07 4.88
CA PRO A 50 19.91 -12.64 4.60
C PRO A 50 19.00 -12.27 3.41
N GLU A 51 18.95 -13.11 2.38
CA GLU A 51 18.10 -12.88 1.20
C GLU A 51 16.61 -12.86 1.57
N TYR A 52 16.18 -13.82 2.41
CA TYR A 52 14.79 -13.85 2.86
C TYR A 52 14.46 -12.70 3.82
N ALA A 53 15.41 -12.33 4.68
CA ALA A 53 15.26 -11.18 5.56
C ALA A 53 15.11 -9.87 4.75
N GLU A 54 15.92 -9.67 3.71
CA GLU A 54 15.81 -8.55 2.79
C GLU A 54 14.46 -8.55 2.08
N LEU A 55 14.03 -9.69 1.53
CA LEU A 55 12.75 -9.82 0.86
C LEU A 55 11.57 -9.45 1.76
N LEU A 56 11.55 -9.92 3.02
CA LEU A 56 10.48 -9.61 3.95
C LEU A 56 10.51 -8.15 4.43
N SER A 57 11.66 -7.51 4.44
CA SER A 57 11.84 -6.15 4.94
C SER A 57 10.96 -5.11 4.22
N CYS A 58 10.59 -5.39 2.97
CA CYS A 58 9.70 -4.55 2.16
C CYS A 58 8.20 -4.93 2.27
N LEU A 59 7.87 -5.91 3.13
CA LEU A 59 6.51 -6.43 3.26
C LEU A 59 5.89 -6.07 4.60
N GLU A 60 4.58 -6.00 4.60
CA GLU A 60 3.73 -6.06 5.79
C GLU A 60 2.94 -7.37 5.73
N LEU A 61 2.99 -8.12 6.79
CA LEU A 61 2.37 -9.44 6.91
C LEU A 61 1.28 -9.40 7.99
N ASN A 62 0.23 -10.16 7.76
CA ASN A 62 -0.87 -10.30 8.69
C ASN A 62 -1.40 -11.73 8.62
N GLN A 63 -1.40 -12.47 9.72
CA GLN A 63 -1.87 -13.84 9.76
C GLN A 63 -3.10 -13.99 10.64
N HIS A 64 -4.11 -14.68 10.13
CA HIS A 64 -5.29 -15.08 10.88
C HIS A 64 -5.60 -16.56 10.59
N GLU A 65 -5.53 -17.41 11.60
CA GLU A 65 -5.60 -18.85 11.43
C GLU A 65 -4.54 -19.33 10.41
N ASN A 66 -4.97 -20.12 9.41
CA ASN A 66 -4.13 -20.59 8.30
C ASN A 66 -4.01 -19.60 7.13
N MET A 67 -4.52 -18.39 7.27
CA MET A 67 -4.53 -17.37 6.22
C MET A 67 -3.44 -16.34 6.48
N LEU A 68 -2.52 -16.18 5.54
CA LEU A 68 -1.46 -15.18 5.56
C LEU A 68 -1.73 -14.14 4.49
N LEU A 69 -1.99 -12.91 4.89
CA LEU A 69 -2.06 -11.74 4.01
C LEU A 69 -0.67 -11.16 3.85
N ILE A 70 -0.26 -10.96 2.60
CA ILE A 70 1.04 -10.39 2.23
C ILE A 70 0.80 -9.14 1.39
N ARG A 71 1.41 -8.03 1.82
CA ARG A 71 1.37 -6.78 1.06
C ARG A 71 2.72 -6.07 1.12
N TYR A 72 3.02 -5.26 0.11
CA TYR A 72 4.18 -4.38 0.18
C TYR A 72 3.95 -3.30 1.24
N GLY A 73 4.99 -3.03 2.03
CA GLY A 73 4.97 -2.00 3.08
C GLY A 73 4.96 -0.59 2.51
N ARG A 74 4.47 0.37 3.30
CA ARG A 74 4.39 1.78 2.87
C ARG A 74 5.73 2.50 2.90
N TYR A 75 6.61 2.14 3.82
CA TYR A 75 7.81 2.93 4.13
C TYR A 75 9.07 2.13 4.36
N SER A 76 8.91 0.83 4.61
CA SER A 76 10.05 0.02 4.95
C SER A 76 11.07 0.06 3.82
N ASN A 77 12.26 0.45 4.11
CA ASN A 77 13.49 0.08 3.44
C ASN A 77 13.70 0.45 1.95
N ILE A 78 12.68 0.99 1.26
CA ILE A 78 12.88 1.63 -0.06
C ILE A 78 13.87 2.81 0.09
N TYR A 79 13.99 3.34 1.32
CA TYR A 79 14.81 4.51 1.66
C TYR A 79 15.94 4.23 2.66
N ASP A 80 16.06 3.01 3.19
CA ASP A 80 17.24 2.63 3.98
C ASP A 80 18.38 2.36 3.03
N GLY A 81 19.05 3.37 2.55
CA GLY A 81 20.29 3.50 1.81
C GLY A 81 21.10 2.27 1.32
N GLU A 82 20.66 1.08 1.64
CA GLU A 82 21.22 -0.20 1.21
C GLU A 82 20.48 -0.79 0.00
N ILE A 83 19.26 -0.34 -0.28
CA ILE A 83 18.55 -0.69 -1.51
C ILE A 83 18.54 0.55 -2.40
N GLU A 84 19.60 0.78 -3.15
CA GLU A 84 19.64 1.65 -4.32
C GLU A 84 18.79 1.06 -5.46
N ALA A 85 17.55 0.66 -5.17
CA ALA A 85 16.64 0.30 -6.21
C ALA A 85 15.95 1.58 -6.67
N SER A 86 16.10 1.95 -7.94
CA SER A 86 15.12 2.82 -8.59
C SER A 86 13.73 2.21 -8.31
N GLY A 87 12.68 3.00 -8.21
CA GLY A 87 11.35 2.46 -7.98
C GLY A 87 10.95 1.37 -8.98
N GLU A 88 11.54 1.36 -10.17
CA GLU A 88 11.36 0.37 -11.23
C GLU A 88 11.99 -0.97 -10.88
N ASP A 89 13.24 -0.98 -10.39
CA ASP A 89 13.95 -2.21 -10.07
C ASP A 89 13.26 -3.02 -8.97
N LEU A 90 12.66 -2.36 -7.98
CA LEU A 90 11.93 -3.04 -6.91
C LEU A 90 10.76 -3.85 -7.46
N TRP A 91 9.97 -3.27 -8.37
CA TRP A 91 8.75 -3.89 -8.88
C TRP A 91 9.01 -5.06 -9.82
N ASP A 92 10.19 -5.12 -10.44
CA ASP A 92 10.58 -6.19 -11.37
C ASP A 92 11.44 -7.27 -10.70
N ARG A 93 11.93 -7.03 -9.46
CA ARG A 93 12.68 -8.04 -8.69
C ARG A 93 11.86 -9.30 -8.47
N TYR A 94 12.56 -10.42 -8.45
CA TYR A 94 11.98 -11.74 -8.19
C TYR A 94 10.76 -12.05 -9.08
N ASP A 95 10.88 -11.78 -10.38
CA ASP A 95 9.80 -12.02 -11.36
C ASP A 95 8.49 -11.27 -11.05
N GLY A 96 8.58 -10.04 -10.56
CA GLY A 96 7.42 -9.22 -10.22
C GLY A 96 6.76 -9.59 -8.88
N PHE A 97 7.49 -10.23 -7.99
CA PHE A 97 7.02 -10.63 -6.67
C PHE A 97 6.30 -9.49 -5.93
N TYR A 98 6.92 -8.31 -5.84
CA TYR A 98 6.34 -7.18 -5.13
C TYR A 98 5.11 -6.59 -5.82
N ARG A 99 4.97 -6.75 -7.15
CA ARG A 99 3.75 -6.36 -7.88
C ARG A 99 2.56 -7.20 -7.44
N GLU A 100 2.78 -8.48 -7.12
CA GLU A 100 1.75 -9.40 -6.63
C GLU A 100 1.47 -9.24 -5.12
N CYS A 101 2.38 -8.63 -4.36
CA CYS A 101 2.19 -8.34 -2.94
C CYS A 101 1.22 -7.18 -2.70
N ARG A 102 -0.01 -7.27 -3.22
CA ARG A 102 -1.07 -6.28 -3.04
C ARG A 102 -2.25 -6.86 -2.27
N SER A 103 -1.98 -7.27 -1.03
CA SER A 103 -2.97 -7.94 -0.16
C SER A 103 -3.39 -9.32 -0.68
N ILE A 104 -2.42 -10.06 -1.26
CA ILE A 104 -2.63 -11.46 -1.59
C ILE A 104 -2.78 -12.27 -0.31
N VAL A 105 -3.67 -13.25 -0.31
CA VAL A 105 -3.89 -14.14 0.83
C VAL A 105 -3.57 -15.57 0.44
N ILE A 106 -2.70 -16.20 1.22
CA ILE A 106 -2.23 -17.58 1.05
C ILE A 106 -2.78 -18.45 2.19
N ASP A 107 -3.19 -19.68 1.87
CA ASP A 107 -3.39 -20.73 2.85
C ASP A 107 -2.01 -21.38 3.16
N VAL A 108 -1.49 -21.11 4.35
CA VAL A 108 -0.14 -21.56 4.75
C VAL A 108 -0.05 -23.06 4.98
N VAL A 109 -1.18 -23.75 5.18
CA VAL A 109 -1.27 -25.19 5.39
C VAL A 109 -1.39 -25.94 4.06
N ASN A 110 -2.29 -25.43 3.18
CA ASN A 110 -2.62 -26.09 1.92
C ASN A 110 -1.78 -25.58 0.73
N ASP A 111 -0.86 -24.66 0.94
CA ASP A 111 0.07 -24.13 -0.08
C ASP A 111 -0.67 -23.63 -1.33
N CYS A 112 -1.70 -22.83 -1.13
CA CYS A 112 -2.51 -22.31 -2.23
C CYS A 112 -2.94 -20.85 -2.00
N ILE A 113 -3.26 -20.18 -3.09
CA ILE A 113 -3.81 -18.83 -3.04
C ILE A 113 -5.27 -18.89 -2.63
N ILE A 114 -5.65 -18.15 -1.60
CA ILE A 114 -7.05 -17.93 -1.21
C ILE A 114 -7.61 -16.71 -1.96
N LEU A 115 -6.93 -15.56 -1.88
CA LEU A 115 -7.32 -14.33 -2.55
C LEU A 115 -6.14 -13.77 -3.34
N SER A 116 -6.37 -13.43 -4.60
CA SER A 116 -5.42 -12.73 -5.46
C SER A 116 -6.10 -11.50 -6.04
N PRO A 117 -5.98 -10.33 -5.38
CA PRO A 117 -6.45 -9.06 -5.93
C PRO A 117 -5.67 -8.64 -7.19
N PHE A 118 -5.85 -7.42 -7.65
CA PHE A 118 -5.04 -6.86 -8.74
C PHE A 118 -3.55 -6.86 -8.38
N SER A 119 -2.70 -7.18 -9.33
CA SER A 119 -1.28 -6.80 -9.26
C SER A 119 -1.14 -5.29 -9.09
N LYS A 120 0.00 -4.82 -8.60
CA LYS A 120 0.30 -3.38 -8.55
C LYS A 120 0.29 -2.83 -9.98
N PHE A 121 -0.47 -1.77 -10.20
CA PHE A 121 -0.46 -0.96 -11.40
C PHE A 121 -0.35 0.52 -11.02
N PHE A 122 0.19 1.33 -11.93
CA PHE A 122 0.75 2.65 -11.67
C PHE A 122 -0.05 3.75 -12.33
N ASN A 123 0.21 5.00 -11.96
CA ASN A 123 -0.36 6.13 -12.68
C ASN A 123 0.41 6.36 -13.98
N ILE A 124 -0.23 6.99 -14.96
CA ILE A 124 0.48 7.49 -16.14
C ILE A 124 1.59 8.44 -15.66
N ASN A 125 2.79 8.31 -16.23
CA ASN A 125 4.02 9.03 -15.88
C ASN A 125 4.54 8.77 -14.45
N GLU A 126 4.17 7.66 -13.79
CA GLU A 126 4.74 7.25 -12.49
C GLU A 126 6.05 6.48 -12.66
N LEU A 127 6.12 5.63 -13.68
CA LEU A 127 7.32 4.88 -14.10
C LEU A 127 7.58 5.11 -15.58
N GLU A 128 8.79 4.78 -16.05
CA GLU A 128 9.12 4.86 -17.49
C GLU A 128 8.17 4.01 -18.34
N GLU A 129 7.85 2.79 -17.90
CA GLU A 129 6.88 1.91 -18.58
C GLU A 129 5.48 2.51 -18.70
N THR A 130 5.11 3.43 -17.81
CA THR A 130 3.82 4.13 -17.79
C THR A 130 3.92 5.56 -18.32
N SER A 131 5.05 5.95 -18.92
CA SER A 131 5.14 7.26 -19.58
C SER A 131 4.05 7.38 -20.66
N LEU A 132 3.57 8.60 -20.87
CA LEU A 132 2.48 8.85 -21.83
C LEU A 132 2.83 8.29 -23.23
N ASP A 133 4.08 8.42 -23.66
CA ASP A 133 4.56 7.90 -24.95
C ASP A 133 4.51 6.37 -25.00
N ASN A 134 4.88 5.69 -23.91
CA ASN A 134 4.85 4.23 -23.86
C ASN A 134 3.42 3.71 -23.75
N ILE A 135 2.53 4.40 -23.03
CA ILE A 135 1.11 4.09 -23.00
C ILE A 135 0.46 4.28 -24.36
N GLN A 136 0.78 5.36 -25.09
CA GLN A 136 0.28 5.57 -26.45
C GLN A 136 0.75 4.44 -27.40
N LYS A 137 2.01 4.05 -27.37
CA LYS A 137 2.51 2.91 -28.17
C LYS A 137 1.78 1.60 -27.85
N ARG A 138 1.46 1.34 -26.58
CA ARG A 138 0.67 0.16 -26.19
C ARG A 138 -0.75 0.25 -26.75
N ILE A 139 -1.39 1.40 -26.66
CA ILE A 139 -2.74 1.66 -27.22
C ILE A 139 -2.74 1.41 -28.73
N ASP A 140 -1.75 1.93 -29.46
CA ASP A 140 -1.65 1.81 -30.92
C ASP A 140 -1.51 0.35 -31.40
N SER A 141 -0.98 -0.53 -30.53
CA SER A 141 -0.80 -1.96 -30.82
C SER A 141 -1.85 -2.88 -30.17
N ALA A 142 -2.74 -2.34 -29.35
CA ALA A 142 -3.68 -3.14 -28.55
C ALA A 142 -4.87 -3.65 -29.38
N ASN A 143 -5.37 -4.83 -28.99
CA ASN A 143 -6.62 -5.38 -29.50
C ASN A 143 -7.84 -4.85 -28.72
N THR A 144 -7.65 -4.56 -27.44
CA THR A 144 -8.72 -4.14 -26.53
C THR A 144 -8.24 -3.03 -25.64
N ILE A 145 -8.97 -1.92 -25.64
CA ILE A 145 -8.75 -0.78 -24.77
C ILE A 145 -10.05 -0.47 -24.06
N GLU A 146 -10.02 -0.40 -22.73
CA GLU A 146 -11.19 -0.13 -21.92
C GLU A 146 -10.88 1.00 -20.93
N PHE A 147 -11.74 2.03 -20.90
CA PHE A 147 -11.68 3.12 -19.92
C PHE A 147 -12.80 2.92 -18.91
N SER A 148 -12.45 2.66 -17.66
CA SER A 148 -13.42 2.58 -16.56
C SER A 148 -13.27 3.74 -15.60
N ASP A 149 -14.35 4.08 -14.86
CA ASP A 149 -14.23 5.02 -13.75
C ASP A 149 -13.31 4.45 -12.66
N LYS A 150 -12.49 5.31 -12.10
CA LYS A 150 -11.73 5.01 -10.88
C LYS A 150 -12.57 5.48 -9.70
N LEU A 151 -13.24 4.52 -9.06
CA LEU A 151 -13.98 4.76 -7.83
C LEU A 151 -13.01 5.11 -6.69
N ASP A 152 -13.39 6.06 -5.85
CA ASP A 152 -12.63 6.49 -4.67
C ASP A 152 -13.21 5.82 -3.42
N GLY A 153 -12.60 4.74 -3.00
CA GLY A 153 -13.05 3.92 -1.89
C GLY A 153 -11.92 3.12 -1.25
N SER A 154 -12.29 2.03 -0.61
CA SER A 154 -11.34 1.09 -0.02
C SER A 154 -11.45 -0.27 -0.70
N MET A 155 -10.35 -0.71 -1.33
CA MET A 155 -10.31 -2.01 -1.99
C MET A 155 -10.53 -3.14 -0.99
N GLN A 156 -11.47 -4.02 -1.30
CA GLN A 156 -11.73 -5.27 -0.60
C GLN A 156 -11.83 -6.42 -1.60
N SER A 157 -11.42 -7.60 -1.22
CA SER A 157 -11.50 -8.79 -2.08
C SER A 157 -12.19 -9.93 -1.36
N ALA A 158 -12.95 -10.73 -2.10
CA ALA A 158 -13.68 -11.87 -1.53
C ALA A 158 -13.68 -13.08 -2.46
N ARG A 159 -13.76 -14.27 -1.87
CA ARG A 159 -13.89 -15.56 -2.56
C ARG A 159 -14.69 -16.54 -1.72
N TRP A 160 -15.35 -17.48 -2.40
CA TRP A 160 -15.90 -18.67 -1.76
C TRP A 160 -14.82 -19.75 -1.63
N TYR A 161 -14.41 -20.05 -0.40
CA TYR A 161 -13.34 -21.01 -0.10
C TYR A 161 -13.73 -21.89 1.08
N HIS A 162 -13.58 -23.22 0.97
CA HIS A 162 -13.95 -24.21 2.00
C HIS A 162 -15.33 -23.95 2.63
N ASN A 163 -16.37 -23.77 1.77
CA ASN A 163 -17.77 -23.54 2.17
C ASN A 163 -18.05 -22.26 2.97
N LYS A 164 -17.10 -21.33 3.02
CA LYS A 164 -17.27 -20.02 3.66
C LYS A 164 -16.82 -18.88 2.74
N ILE A 165 -17.28 -17.68 3.05
CA ILE A 165 -16.76 -16.47 2.41
C ILE A 165 -15.48 -16.08 3.13
N ILE A 166 -14.40 -15.97 2.37
CA ILE A 166 -13.18 -15.31 2.82
C ILE A 166 -13.16 -13.92 2.22
N MET A 167 -12.88 -12.92 3.04
CA MET A 167 -12.79 -11.53 2.61
C MET A 167 -11.59 -10.85 3.28
N ALA A 168 -10.88 -10.04 2.50
CA ALA A 168 -9.75 -9.25 2.98
C ALA A 168 -9.84 -7.81 2.48
N GLY A 169 -9.40 -6.89 3.30
CA GLY A 169 -9.11 -5.51 2.92
C GLY A 169 -7.64 -5.32 2.53
N SER A 170 -7.21 -4.08 2.37
CA SER A 170 -5.82 -3.78 2.03
C SER A 170 -4.82 -4.17 3.13
N GLN A 171 -5.24 -4.26 4.40
CA GLN A 171 -4.37 -4.52 5.54
C GLN A 171 -4.90 -5.62 6.48
N ALA A 172 -6.17 -5.93 6.40
CA ALA A 172 -6.84 -6.82 7.35
C ALA A 172 -7.49 -8.00 6.66
N ILE A 173 -7.39 -9.17 7.29
CA ILE A 173 -8.02 -10.41 6.86
C ILE A 173 -9.10 -10.86 7.86
N ASN A 174 -8.99 -10.41 9.10
CA ASN A 174 -10.04 -10.62 10.11
C ASN A 174 -10.95 -9.38 10.17
N PRO A 175 -12.27 -9.52 9.92
CA PRO A 175 -13.21 -8.41 10.03
C PRO A 175 -13.20 -7.70 11.38
N ALA A 176 -12.87 -8.41 12.48
CA ALA A 176 -12.79 -7.82 13.82
C ALA A 176 -11.71 -6.72 13.92
N ASN A 177 -10.67 -6.76 13.08
CA ASN A 177 -9.52 -5.85 13.15
C ASN A 177 -9.66 -4.63 12.23
N SER A 178 -10.75 -4.54 11.46
CA SER A 178 -11.00 -3.43 10.55
C SER A 178 -12.48 -3.14 10.39
N TRP A 179 -12.93 -1.99 10.87
CA TRP A 179 -14.33 -1.59 10.73
C TRP A 179 -14.78 -1.50 9.26
N ARG A 180 -13.88 -1.12 8.34
CA ARG A 180 -14.17 -1.11 6.89
C ARG A 180 -14.43 -2.52 6.37
N LEU A 181 -13.58 -3.47 6.76
CA LEU A 181 -13.72 -4.86 6.37
C LEU A 181 -14.96 -5.49 7.01
N GLN A 182 -15.25 -5.17 8.28
CA GLN A 182 -16.45 -5.63 8.99
C GLN A 182 -17.72 -5.16 8.29
N ASP A 183 -17.79 -3.90 7.93
CA ASP A 183 -18.95 -3.33 7.24
C ASP A 183 -19.13 -3.90 5.83
N GLY A 184 -18.05 -4.01 5.05
CA GLY A 184 -18.07 -4.67 3.73
C GLY A 184 -18.47 -6.13 3.82
N TYR A 185 -17.97 -6.88 4.80
CA TYR A 185 -18.34 -8.26 5.05
C TYR A 185 -19.85 -8.40 5.41
N ARG A 186 -20.36 -7.47 6.21
CA ARG A 186 -21.80 -7.38 6.52
C ARG A 186 -22.62 -7.15 5.26
N MET A 187 -22.28 -6.15 4.43
CA MET A 187 -22.97 -5.84 3.17
C MET A 187 -22.99 -7.06 2.23
N LEU A 188 -21.87 -7.79 2.14
CA LEU A 188 -21.75 -8.97 1.30
C LEU A 188 -22.62 -10.13 1.82
N ASN A 189 -22.68 -10.34 3.13
CA ASN A 189 -23.48 -11.41 3.73
C ASN A 189 -24.99 -11.13 3.74
N GLU A 190 -25.40 -9.87 3.93
CA GLU A 190 -26.82 -9.47 3.95
C GLU A 190 -27.46 -9.54 2.55
N ASN A 191 -26.67 -9.44 1.50
CA ASN A 191 -27.18 -9.53 0.14
C ASN A 191 -26.90 -10.91 -0.48
N PRO A 192 -27.92 -11.77 -0.64
CA PRO A 192 -27.75 -13.13 -1.13
C PRO A 192 -27.15 -13.22 -2.56
N ARG A 193 -27.22 -12.13 -3.35
CA ARG A 193 -26.69 -12.07 -4.72
C ARG A 193 -25.17 -12.16 -4.75
N TYR A 194 -24.48 -11.49 -3.83
CA TYR A 194 -23.03 -11.62 -3.69
C TYR A 194 -22.64 -13.05 -3.32
N LYS A 195 -23.31 -13.63 -2.32
CA LYS A 195 -23.05 -15.00 -1.89
C LYS A 195 -23.28 -16.02 -3.01
N GLU A 196 -24.33 -15.83 -3.80
CA GLU A 196 -24.62 -16.69 -4.97
C GLU A 196 -23.52 -16.56 -6.03
N MET A 197 -23.08 -15.33 -6.32
CA MET A 197 -22.00 -15.06 -7.26
C MET A 197 -20.70 -15.77 -6.85
N LEU A 198 -20.29 -15.60 -5.60
CA LEU A 198 -19.09 -16.23 -5.06
C LEU A 198 -19.15 -17.76 -5.11
N LYS A 199 -20.29 -18.35 -4.68
CA LYS A 199 -20.49 -19.80 -4.68
C LYS A 199 -20.45 -20.42 -6.08
N LYS A 200 -21.00 -19.74 -7.07
CA LYS A 200 -21.01 -20.21 -8.45
C LYS A 200 -19.65 -20.12 -9.15
N ASN A 201 -18.72 -19.34 -8.56
CA ASN A 201 -17.43 -19.07 -9.16
C ASN A 201 -16.29 -19.22 -8.12
N PRO A 202 -16.10 -20.40 -7.52
CA PRO A 202 -15.20 -20.58 -6.36
C PRO A 202 -13.70 -20.43 -6.70
N ASN A 203 -13.33 -20.44 -7.99
CA ASN A 203 -11.96 -20.27 -8.44
C ASN A 203 -11.56 -18.80 -8.72
N PHE A 204 -12.46 -17.86 -8.40
CA PHE A 204 -12.22 -16.46 -8.69
C PHE A 204 -12.18 -15.63 -7.41
N THR A 205 -11.22 -14.73 -7.34
CA THR A 205 -11.21 -13.58 -6.44
C THR A 205 -12.07 -12.48 -7.06
N PHE A 206 -13.06 -12.02 -6.34
CA PHE A 206 -13.86 -10.86 -6.67
C PHE A 206 -13.32 -9.66 -5.95
N ILE A 207 -13.03 -8.59 -6.67
CA ILE A 207 -12.39 -7.38 -6.18
C ILE A 207 -13.42 -6.27 -6.18
N PHE A 208 -13.60 -5.64 -5.03
CA PHE A 208 -14.60 -4.59 -4.81
C PHE A 208 -13.94 -3.29 -4.41
N GLU A 209 -14.58 -2.18 -4.77
CA GLU A 209 -14.39 -0.90 -4.12
C GLU A 209 -15.50 -0.72 -3.08
N TYR A 210 -15.13 -0.62 -1.82
CA TYR A 210 -16.03 -0.34 -0.73
C TYR A 210 -16.18 1.17 -0.59
N ILE A 211 -17.42 1.65 -0.76
CA ILE A 211 -17.80 3.06 -0.65
C ILE A 211 -18.72 3.23 0.54
N SER A 212 -18.36 4.12 1.46
CA SER A 212 -19.18 4.45 2.63
C SER A 212 -18.96 5.88 3.06
N LEU A 213 -20.04 6.56 3.47
CA LEU A 213 -19.97 7.92 4.03
C LEU A 213 -19.23 7.99 5.37
N LYS A 214 -19.00 6.84 6.02
CA LYS A 214 -18.17 6.76 7.24
C LYS A 214 -16.68 6.79 6.93
N ASP A 215 -16.30 6.51 5.68
CA ASP A 215 -14.93 6.56 5.22
C ASP A 215 -14.65 7.93 4.57
N ALA A 216 -13.55 8.56 4.93
CA ALA A 216 -13.20 9.85 4.37
C ALA A 216 -12.65 9.67 2.95
N HIS A 217 -13.44 10.04 1.96
CA HIS A 217 -13.06 10.08 0.54
C HIS A 217 -12.92 11.51 0.06
N VAL A 218 -12.17 11.70 -1.03
CA VAL A 218 -12.09 12.98 -1.72
C VAL A 218 -13.35 13.20 -2.54
N VAL A 219 -13.82 12.14 -3.21
CA VAL A 219 -15.09 12.14 -3.95
C VAL A 219 -16.26 12.16 -2.97
N LYS A 220 -17.19 13.09 -3.19
CA LYS A 220 -18.39 13.24 -2.37
C LYS A 220 -19.49 12.29 -2.85
N TYR A 221 -19.67 11.21 -2.13
CA TYR A 221 -20.75 10.25 -2.39
C TYR A 221 -22.04 10.62 -1.65
N THR A 222 -23.17 10.18 -2.21
CA THR A 222 -24.47 10.21 -1.52
C THR A 222 -24.72 8.88 -0.81
N LYS A 223 -25.73 8.85 0.05
CA LYS A 223 -26.08 7.61 0.78
C LYS A 223 -26.49 6.48 -0.13
N GLU A 224 -27.10 6.78 -1.27
CA GLU A 224 -27.54 5.81 -2.28
C GLU A 224 -26.36 5.18 -3.02
N GLN A 225 -25.18 5.81 -2.95
CA GLN A 225 -23.95 5.33 -3.57
C GLN A 225 -23.09 4.50 -2.59
N GLU A 226 -23.49 4.35 -1.32
CA GLU A 226 -22.81 3.43 -0.41
C GLU A 226 -22.95 1.99 -0.90
N GLY A 227 -21.86 1.20 -0.85
CA GLY A 227 -21.92 -0.20 -1.24
C GLY A 227 -20.58 -0.82 -1.61
N LEU A 228 -20.66 -2.06 -2.06
CA LEU A 228 -19.55 -2.82 -2.62
C LEU A 228 -19.69 -2.85 -4.15
N TYR A 229 -18.85 -2.13 -4.84
CA TYR A 229 -18.83 -2.06 -6.31
C TYR A 229 -17.85 -3.07 -6.88
N LEU A 230 -18.31 -4.00 -7.72
CA LEU A 230 -17.42 -4.94 -8.37
C LEU A 230 -16.53 -4.21 -9.39
N ILE A 231 -15.22 -4.20 -9.15
CA ILE A 231 -14.23 -3.52 -10.00
C ILE A 231 -13.27 -4.48 -10.68
N GLY A 232 -13.27 -5.77 -10.31
CA GLY A 232 -12.39 -6.75 -10.92
C GLY A 232 -12.73 -8.18 -10.52
N VAL A 233 -12.29 -9.11 -11.36
CA VAL A 233 -12.42 -10.57 -11.14
C VAL A 233 -11.13 -11.21 -11.64
N ARG A 234 -10.46 -11.98 -10.78
CA ARG A 234 -9.20 -12.65 -11.11
C ARG A 234 -9.27 -14.13 -10.78
N ASN A 235 -8.85 -14.97 -11.70
CA ASN A 235 -8.77 -16.40 -11.49
C ASN A 235 -7.55 -16.75 -10.63
N VAL A 236 -7.74 -17.48 -9.54
CA VAL A 236 -6.65 -17.86 -8.62
C VAL A 236 -5.80 -19.02 -9.16
N LEU A 237 -6.24 -19.75 -10.17
CA LEU A 237 -5.54 -20.91 -10.70
C LEU A 237 -4.46 -20.53 -11.72
N ASP A 238 -4.70 -19.47 -12.51
CA ASP A 238 -3.81 -19.02 -13.58
C ASP A 238 -3.46 -17.53 -13.53
N GLY A 239 -4.05 -16.77 -12.60
CA GLY A 239 -3.80 -15.34 -12.42
C GLY A 239 -4.45 -14.44 -13.47
N ILE A 240 -5.22 -15.00 -14.40
CA ILE A 240 -5.85 -14.22 -15.47
C ILE A 240 -6.95 -13.32 -14.89
N GLU A 241 -6.86 -12.06 -15.23
CA GLU A 241 -7.88 -11.06 -14.88
C GLU A 241 -8.92 -10.94 -15.99
N CYS A 242 -10.18 -10.82 -15.60
CA CYS A 242 -11.26 -10.51 -16.53
C CYS A 242 -11.13 -9.05 -17.01
N ASN A 243 -11.40 -8.81 -18.29
CA ASN A 243 -11.58 -7.45 -18.80
C ASN A 243 -12.84 -6.80 -18.21
N TYR A 244 -12.92 -5.47 -18.25
CA TYR A 244 -14.03 -4.74 -17.61
C TYR A 244 -15.40 -5.08 -18.19
N LYS A 245 -15.49 -5.34 -19.50
CA LYS A 245 -16.75 -5.78 -20.13
C LYS A 245 -17.26 -7.08 -19.50
N SER A 246 -16.37 -8.03 -19.22
CA SER A 246 -16.70 -9.29 -18.54
C SER A 246 -17.09 -9.06 -17.07
N VAL A 247 -16.38 -8.16 -16.37
CA VAL A 247 -16.72 -7.78 -14.98
C VAL A 247 -18.13 -7.21 -14.91
N ILE A 248 -18.48 -6.28 -15.81
CA ILE A 248 -19.81 -5.67 -15.89
C ILE A 248 -20.88 -6.72 -16.21
N ASN A 249 -20.61 -7.64 -17.13
CA ASN A 249 -21.54 -8.72 -17.46
C ASN A 249 -21.82 -9.62 -16.25
N ILE A 250 -20.78 -9.93 -15.45
CA ILE A 250 -20.94 -10.68 -14.19
C ILE A 250 -21.78 -9.87 -13.20
N ALA A 251 -21.47 -8.61 -12.98
CA ALA A 251 -22.19 -7.74 -12.08
C ALA A 251 -23.69 -7.64 -12.46
N ASN A 252 -23.98 -7.43 -13.73
CA ASN A 252 -25.34 -7.36 -14.26
C ASN A 252 -26.10 -8.68 -14.06
N LYS A 253 -25.45 -9.83 -14.31
CA LYS A 253 -26.05 -11.14 -14.11
C LYS A 253 -26.53 -11.37 -12.67
N PHE A 254 -25.81 -10.85 -11.70
CA PHE A 254 -26.14 -10.96 -10.28
C PHE A 254 -26.83 -9.70 -9.73
N ASN A 255 -27.05 -8.69 -10.57
CA ASN A 255 -27.62 -7.40 -10.21
C ASN A 255 -26.95 -6.78 -8.97
N ILE A 256 -25.64 -6.59 -9.08
CA ILE A 256 -24.79 -5.90 -8.09
C ILE A 256 -24.14 -4.67 -8.72
N PRO A 257 -23.80 -3.64 -7.93
CA PRO A 257 -23.13 -2.45 -8.45
C PRO A 257 -21.72 -2.75 -8.99
N THR A 258 -21.29 -2.00 -9.99
CA THR A 258 -20.00 -2.17 -10.65
C THR A 258 -19.47 -0.85 -11.21
N THR A 259 -18.22 -0.85 -11.63
CA THR A 259 -17.58 0.23 -12.39
C THR A 259 -18.30 0.52 -13.72
N LYS A 260 -18.16 1.74 -14.24
CA LYS A 260 -18.70 2.15 -15.54
C LYS A 260 -17.60 2.12 -16.60
N LEU A 261 -18.00 1.77 -17.82
CA LEU A 261 -17.12 1.93 -19.00
C LEU A 261 -17.50 3.18 -19.77
N PHE A 262 -16.48 3.80 -20.34
CA PHE A 262 -16.59 4.99 -21.17
C PHE A 262 -16.06 4.68 -22.58
N ASP A 263 -16.82 5.08 -23.59
CA ASP A 263 -16.39 5.03 -24.99
C ASP A 263 -15.58 6.32 -25.28
N LYS A 264 -14.30 6.30 -24.93
CA LYS A 264 -13.39 7.45 -25.02
C LYS A 264 -12.04 7.03 -25.57
N THR A 265 -11.32 7.99 -26.12
CA THR A 265 -9.90 7.88 -26.45
C THR A 265 -9.02 8.45 -25.35
N LEU A 266 -7.72 8.11 -25.33
CA LEU A 266 -6.77 8.69 -24.39
C LEU A 266 -6.73 10.21 -24.47
N GLU A 267 -6.74 10.77 -25.70
CA GLU A 267 -6.76 12.22 -25.94
C GLU A 267 -7.99 12.90 -25.32
N GLN A 268 -9.18 12.30 -25.49
CA GLN A 268 -10.42 12.81 -24.89
C GLN A 268 -10.34 12.79 -23.37
N VAL A 269 -9.87 11.69 -22.78
CA VAL A 269 -9.74 11.58 -21.32
C VAL A 269 -8.70 12.57 -20.80
N MET A 270 -7.57 12.74 -21.50
CA MET A 270 -6.55 13.73 -21.15
C MET A 270 -7.09 15.15 -21.18
N SER A 271 -7.93 15.50 -22.18
CA SER A 271 -8.52 16.83 -22.29
C SER A 271 -9.54 17.14 -21.19
N GLU A 272 -10.16 16.11 -20.59
CA GLU A 272 -11.13 16.26 -19.50
C GLU A 272 -10.49 16.38 -18.11
N LEU A 273 -9.17 16.19 -17.98
CA LEU A 273 -8.50 16.22 -16.67
C LEU A 273 -8.64 17.57 -15.94
N ASP A 274 -8.83 18.64 -16.68
CA ASP A 274 -9.02 19.99 -16.16
C ASP A 274 -10.50 20.33 -15.92
N ASP A 275 -11.45 19.54 -16.45
CA ASP A 275 -12.87 19.88 -16.47
C ASP A 275 -13.62 19.43 -15.20
N LYS A 276 -13.07 18.50 -14.44
CA LYS A 276 -13.72 17.98 -13.22
C LYS A 276 -12.89 18.26 -11.99
N SER A 277 -13.59 18.61 -10.91
CA SER A 277 -12.95 18.72 -9.60
C SER A 277 -12.73 17.34 -8.99
N SER A 278 -11.71 17.20 -8.14
CA SER A 278 -11.38 15.95 -7.45
C SER A 278 -12.48 15.45 -6.50
N ASP A 279 -13.45 16.29 -6.13
CA ASP A 279 -14.60 15.93 -5.31
C ASP A 279 -15.77 15.32 -6.10
N GLU A 280 -15.75 15.40 -7.43
CA GLU A 280 -16.76 14.78 -8.31
C GLU A 280 -16.38 13.39 -8.78
N ALA A 281 -15.09 13.18 -9.10
CA ALA A 281 -14.58 11.89 -9.57
C ALA A 281 -13.07 11.79 -9.34
N GLU A 282 -12.56 10.58 -9.07
CA GLU A 282 -11.12 10.37 -8.87
C GLU A 282 -10.35 10.34 -10.20
N GLY A 283 -10.94 9.75 -11.25
CA GLY A 283 -10.30 9.60 -12.55
C GLY A 283 -10.72 8.33 -13.29
N PHE A 284 -9.76 7.76 -14.02
CA PHE A 284 -9.95 6.56 -14.83
C PHE A 284 -8.95 5.46 -14.49
N VAL A 285 -9.37 4.21 -14.73
CA VAL A 285 -8.47 3.08 -14.94
C VAL A 285 -8.55 2.67 -16.40
N ILE A 286 -7.39 2.65 -17.07
CA ILE A 286 -7.27 2.26 -18.47
C ILE A 286 -6.72 0.84 -18.49
N ASN A 287 -7.44 -0.07 -19.14
CA ASN A 287 -7.03 -1.45 -19.35
C ASN A 287 -6.69 -1.65 -20.83
N ILE A 288 -5.43 -1.99 -21.11
CA ILE A 288 -4.87 -2.16 -22.45
C ILE A 288 -4.44 -3.62 -22.57
N ASP A 289 -5.27 -4.49 -23.15
CA ASP A 289 -5.03 -5.94 -23.25
C ASP A 289 -4.58 -6.61 -21.93
N GLY A 290 -5.16 -6.16 -20.78
CA GLY A 290 -4.82 -6.64 -19.44
C GLY A 290 -3.81 -5.77 -18.69
N TYR A 291 -3.02 -4.95 -19.38
CA TYR A 291 -2.13 -3.97 -18.74
C TYR A 291 -2.93 -2.77 -18.26
N LYS A 292 -2.84 -2.47 -16.97
CA LYS A 292 -3.63 -1.39 -16.34
C LYS A 292 -2.78 -0.20 -15.96
N VAL A 293 -3.32 1.00 -16.18
CA VAL A 293 -2.77 2.26 -15.68
C VAL A 293 -3.89 3.13 -15.10
N LYS A 294 -3.53 4.04 -14.21
CA LYS A 294 -4.43 5.02 -13.58
C LYS A 294 -4.20 6.38 -14.19
N LEU A 295 -5.28 7.13 -14.32
CA LEU A 295 -5.26 8.53 -14.69
C LEU A 295 -6.22 9.30 -13.78
N LYS A 296 -5.70 10.25 -13.00
CA LYS A 296 -6.50 11.01 -12.02
C LYS A 296 -6.80 12.41 -12.54
N TYR A 297 -7.98 12.93 -12.20
CA TYR A 297 -8.34 14.33 -12.47
C TYR A 297 -7.50 15.29 -11.63
N ASN A 298 -7.09 16.42 -12.20
CA ASN A 298 -6.48 17.61 -11.56
C ASN A 298 -5.31 17.42 -10.56
N ASP A 299 -5.04 16.22 -10.09
CA ASP A 299 -3.96 15.95 -9.15
C ASP A 299 -2.57 16.32 -9.72
N TYR A 300 -2.37 16.11 -11.02
CA TYR A 300 -1.15 16.41 -11.73
C TYR A 300 -0.80 17.91 -11.72
N VAL A 301 -1.78 18.76 -12.05
CA VAL A 301 -1.55 20.21 -12.17
C VAL A 301 -1.32 20.85 -10.80
N HIS A 302 -2.03 20.41 -9.77
CA HIS A 302 -1.85 20.92 -8.41
C HIS A 302 -0.48 20.57 -7.84
N ILE A 303 0.01 19.37 -8.06
CA ILE A 303 1.28 18.90 -7.52
C ILE A 303 2.45 19.46 -8.32
N HIS A 304 2.33 19.53 -9.64
CA HIS A 304 3.30 20.23 -10.49
C HIS A 304 3.45 21.71 -10.11
N LYS A 305 2.34 22.41 -9.86
CA LYS A 305 2.36 23.80 -9.36
C LYS A 305 2.92 23.91 -7.94
N ALA A 306 2.70 22.92 -7.08
CA ALA A 306 3.25 22.90 -5.73
C ALA A 306 4.75 22.63 -5.72
N LEU A 307 5.27 21.79 -6.61
CA LEU A 307 6.68 21.49 -6.75
C LEU A 307 7.48 22.62 -7.40
N SER A 308 6.89 23.30 -8.39
CA SER A 308 7.50 24.47 -9.03
C SER A 308 7.61 25.69 -8.12
N LYS A 309 6.93 25.68 -6.96
CA LYS A 309 7.03 26.71 -5.92
C LYS A 309 7.69 26.09 -4.69
N LEU A 310 8.63 26.77 -4.08
CA LEU A 310 9.38 26.45 -2.85
C LEU A 310 8.57 25.86 -1.66
N SER A 311 7.27 25.72 -1.78
CA SER A 311 6.36 25.00 -0.88
C SER A 311 6.50 23.46 -0.95
N SER A 312 7.22 22.93 -1.93
CA SER A 312 7.36 21.51 -2.20
C SER A 312 8.11 20.73 -1.10
N VAL A 313 9.18 21.30 -0.56
CA VAL A 313 9.97 20.67 0.51
C VAL A 313 9.10 20.39 1.75
N ASN A 314 8.29 21.36 2.16
CA ASN A 314 7.37 21.19 3.29
C ASN A 314 6.27 20.14 2.98
N LEU A 315 5.88 20.02 1.72
CA LEU A 315 4.93 18.98 1.30
C LEU A 315 5.55 17.59 1.41
N ILE A 316 6.81 17.43 1.00
CA ILE A 316 7.54 16.16 1.13
C ILE A 316 7.69 15.78 2.61
N ILE A 317 8.14 16.71 3.46
CA ILE A 317 8.28 16.47 4.89
C ILE A 317 6.94 16.06 5.53
N ARG A 318 5.85 16.77 5.19
CA ARG A 318 4.50 16.44 5.68
C ARG A 318 4.06 15.06 5.19
N SER A 319 4.29 14.75 3.92
CA SER A 319 3.91 13.46 3.35
C SER A 319 4.62 12.30 4.06
N ILE A 320 5.92 12.46 4.38
CA ILE A 320 6.67 11.49 5.16
C ILE A 320 6.10 11.40 6.59
N ALA A 321 5.87 12.54 7.24
CA ALA A 321 5.36 12.58 8.62
C ALA A 321 3.96 12.00 8.78
N ASP A 322 3.14 12.04 7.73
CA ASP A 322 1.74 11.61 7.71
C ASP A 322 1.53 10.27 6.99
N ASP A 323 2.61 9.52 6.70
CA ASP A 323 2.55 8.24 5.99
C ASP A 323 1.87 8.32 4.61
N LYS A 324 2.14 9.39 3.84
CA LYS A 324 1.56 9.65 2.50
C LYS A 324 2.61 9.88 1.42
N TYR A 325 3.84 9.49 1.68
CA TYR A 325 4.95 9.75 0.74
C TYR A 325 4.77 9.00 -0.57
N ASP A 326 4.33 7.74 -0.52
CA ASP A 326 4.06 6.94 -1.73
C ASP A 326 2.92 7.55 -2.55
N ASP A 327 1.87 8.04 -1.87
CA ASP A 327 0.77 8.74 -2.53
C ASP A 327 1.26 10.03 -3.21
N LEU A 328 2.24 10.71 -2.61
CA LEU A 328 2.87 11.88 -3.20
C LEU A 328 3.66 11.49 -4.45
N LEU A 329 4.57 10.50 -4.36
CA LEU A 329 5.35 10.04 -5.52
C LEU A 329 4.44 9.55 -6.65
N ALA A 330 3.41 8.78 -6.32
CA ALA A 330 2.47 8.26 -7.29
C ALA A 330 1.70 9.34 -8.08
N LYS A 331 1.69 10.57 -7.57
CA LYS A 331 1.03 11.72 -8.18
C LYS A 331 2.00 12.59 -8.99
N LEU A 332 3.30 12.35 -8.86
CA LEU A 332 4.33 13.18 -9.48
C LEU A 332 4.83 12.57 -10.79
N PRO A 333 5.14 13.41 -11.80
CA PRO A 333 5.87 12.93 -12.97
C PRO A 333 7.23 12.36 -12.57
N VAL A 334 7.68 11.32 -13.29
CA VAL A 334 8.98 10.66 -13.08
C VAL A 334 10.14 11.67 -13.08
N ALA A 335 10.08 12.68 -13.93
CA ALA A 335 11.09 13.74 -14.02
C ALA A 335 11.35 14.49 -12.69
N TYR A 336 10.43 14.42 -11.72
CA TYR A 336 10.60 15.06 -10.41
C TYR A 336 10.95 14.06 -9.30
N HIS A 337 10.92 12.76 -9.57
CA HIS A 337 11.12 11.74 -8.54
C HIS A 337 12.50 11.85 -7.89
N ASP A 338 13.57 12.08 -8.66
CA ASP A 338 14.92 12.17 -8.12
C ASP A 338 15.10 13.34 -7.16
N GLN A 339 14.51 14.49 -7.49
CA GLN A 339 14.55 15.65 -6.60
C GLN A 339 13.77 15.39 -5.30
N VAL A 340 12.62 14.76 -5.40
CA VAL A 340 11.79 14.41 -4.24
C VAL A 340 12.48 13.35 -3.39
N LYS A 341 13.12 12.34 -4.01
CA LYS A 341 13.91 11.31 -3.34
C LYS A 341 15.12 11.88 -2.61
N LYS A 342 15.85 12.84 -3.22
CA LYS A 342 16.97 13.54 -2.55
C LYS A 342 16.53 14.24 -1.26
N VAL A 343 15.39 14.92 -1.29
CA VAL A 343 14.81 15.55 -0.09
C VAL A 343 14.35 14.52 0.93
N ALA A 344 13.66 13.47 0.46
CA ALA A 344 13.17 12.40 1.31
C ALA A 344 14.31 11.67 2.02
N ALA A 345 15.42 11.39 1.33
CA ALA A 345 16.60 10.77 1.92
C ALA A 345 17.17 11.57 3.09
N ILE A 346 17.22 12.90 2.99
CA ILE A 346 17.65 13.78 4.08
C ILE A 346 16.72 13.66 5.29
N VAL A 347 15.42 13.65 5.04
CA VAL A 347 14.40 13.57 6.10
C VAL A 347 14.47 12.22 6.81
N VAL A 348 14.57 11.13 6.05
CA VAL A 348 14.67 9.77 6.58
C VAL A 348 15.96 9.58 7.37
N ASP A 349 17.11 10.04 6.85
CA ASP A 349 18.36 9.99 7.59
C ASP A 349 18.29 10.76 8.93
N TYR A 350 17.63 11.92 8.93
CA TYR A 350 17.38 12.65 10.17
C TYR A 350 16.49 11.84 11.14
N ILE A 351 15.43 11.23 10.65
CA ILE A 351 14.54 10.38 11.46
C ILE A 351 15.33 9.24 12.08
N ASN A 352 16.07 8.48 11.28
CA ASN A 352 16.81 7.29 11.71
C ASN A 352 17.87 7.66 12.77
N ARG A 353 18.67 8.70 12.51
CA ARG A 353 19.67 9.16 13.48
C ARG A 353 19.03 9.62 14.79
N THR A 354 17.96 10.39 14.71
CA THR A 354 17.30 10.96 15.88
C THR A 354 16.60 9.86 16.69
N GLU A 355 15.89 8.95 16.04
CA GLU A 355 15.25 7.82 16.72
C GLU A 355 16.28 6.88 17.37
N LYS A 356 17.38 6.59 16.69
CA LYS A 356 18.48 5.82 17.26
C LYS A 356 18.98 6.44 18.56
N THR A 357 19.29 7.74 18.54
CA THR A 357 19.75 8.47 19.74
C THR A 357 18.72 8.43 20.88
N ILE A 358 17.43 8.63 20.55
CA ILE A 358 16.35 8.56 21.56
C ILE A 358 16.26 7.16 22.17
N ARG A 359 16.37 6.10 21.35
CA ARG A 359 16.31 4.71 21.82
C ARG A 359 17.53 4.33 22.65
N GLU A 360 18.72 4.86 22.35
CA GLU A 360 19.92 4.69 23.17
C GLU A 360 19.67 5.25 24.59
N TYR A 361 19.22 6.50 24.72
CA TYR A 361 18.84 7.07 26.02
C TYR A 361 17.72 6.28 26.71
N TYR A 362 16.69 5.89 25.97
CA TYR A 362 15.60 5.11 26.53
C TYR A 362 16.08 3.76 27.07
N ASN A 363 17.03 3.09 26.38
CA ASN A 363 17.54 1.79 26.78
C ASN A 363 18.42 1.86 28.02
N GLU A 364 19.14 2.96 28.23
CA GLU A 364 19.96 3.21 29.41
C GLU A 364 19.14 3.56 30.66
N ALA A 365 17.92 4.07 30.48
CA ALA A 365 17.07 4.50 31.56
C ALA A 365 16.53 3.31 32.40
N PRO A 366 16.42 3.45 33.75
CA PRO A 366 15.79 2.45 34.61
C PRO A 366 14.29 2.36 34.30
N LYS A 367 13.75 1.16 34.05
CA LYS A 367 12.36 0.97 33.61
C LYS A 367 11.43 0.36 34.69
N ASP A 368 12.02 -0.10 35.80
CA ASP A 368 11.27 -0.82 36.83
C ASP A 368 10.34 0.10 37.64
N ASN A 369 10.68 1.39 37.72
CA ASN A 369 9.93 2.39 38.48
C ASN A 369 9.73 3.68 37.68
N LYS A 370 8.47 4.04 37.45
CA LYS A 370 8.08 5.23 36.69
C LYS A 370 8.73 6.52 37.24
N LYS A 371 8.79 6.69 38.57
CA LYS A 371 9.33 7.90 39.17
C LYS A 371 10.84 8.00 38.91
N GLU A 372 11.56 6.90 39.06
CA GLU A 372 12.99 6.82 38.79
C GLU A 372 13.29 7.06 37.31
N PHE A 373 12.52 6.46 36.43
CA PHE A 373 12.61 6.71 35.00
C PHE A 373 12.46 8.19 34.66
N MET A 374 11.41 8.86 35.18
CA MET A 374 11.14 10.27 34.89
C MET A 374 12.23 11.20 35.43
N ILE A 375 12.80 10.90 36.60
CA ILE A 375 13.93 11.65 37.17
C ILE A 375 15.16 11.45 36.29
N TRP A 376 15.52 10.20 36.01
CA TRP A 376 16.66 9.87 35.19
C TRP A 376 16.61 10.56 33.82
N VAL A 377 15.46 10.51 33.12
CA VAL A 377 15.24 11.18 31.85
C VAL A 377 15.42 12.68 31.97
N SER A 378 14.96 13.32 33.04
CA SER A 378 15.11 14.76 33.22
C SER A 378 16.55 15.20 33.48
N GLU A 379 17.39 14.34 34.06
CA GLU A 379 18.76 14.60 34.41
C GLU A 379 19.80 14.23 33.33
N ASN A 380 19.50 13.16 32.57
CA ASN A 380 20.47 12.54 31.66
C ASN A 380 20.15 12.71 30.18
N VAL A 381 18.89 13.06 29.83
CA VAL A 381 18.45 13.17 28.43
C VAL A 381 18.33 14.63 28.02
N PRO A 382 18.84 15.03 26.85
CA PRO A 382 18.66 16.38 26.31
C PRO A 382 17.15 16.75 26.25
N ARG A 383 16.84 18.00 26.58
CA ARG A 383 15.46 18.48 26.73
C ARG A 383 14.59 18.17 25.51
N GLU A 384 15.17 18.23 24.33
CA GLU A 384 14.49 17.96 23.06
C GLU A 384 14.06 16.49 22.90
N TYR A 385 14.74 15.53 23.56
CA TYR A 385 14.45 14.09 23.48
C TYR A 385 13.63 13.56 24.65
N GLN A 386 13.53 14.30 25.76
CA GLN A 386 12.83 13.85 26.98
C GLN A 386 11.39 13.45 26.71
N GLY A 387 10.67 14.20 25.85
CA GLY A 387 9.30 13.90 25.48
C GLY A 387 9.17 12.53 24.80
N TYR A 388 10.04 12.25 23.83
CA TYR A 388 10.03 10.99 23.10
C TYR A 388 10.40 9.79 23.98
N CYS A 389 11.36 9.93 24.92
CA CYS A 389 11.65 8.87 25.87
C CYS A 389 10.45 8.54 26.77
N ARG A 390 9.66 9.56 27.15
CA ARG A 390 8.42 9.36 27.92
C ARG A 390 7.34 8.65 27.11
N GLU A 391 7.18 9.02 25.82
CA GLU A 391 6.24 8.31 24.92
C GLU A 391 6.62 6.83 24.79
N LEU A 392 7.91 6.52 24.57
CA LEU A 392 8.41 5.14 24.53
C LEU A 392 8.14 4.37 25.83
N TYR A 393 8.27 5.03 26.99
CA TYR A 393 7.97 4.41 28.29
C TYR A 393 6.50 3.99 28.40
N PHE A 394 5.59 4.74 27.79
CA PHE A 394 4.16 4.41 27.74
C PHE A 394 3.78 3.48 26.60
N GLY A 395 4.74 2.98 25.81
CA GLY A 395 4.50 2.11 24.67
C GLY A 395 3.97 2.82 23.42
N ASN A 396 4.06 4.16 23.39
CA ASN A 396 3.60 4.95 22.26
C ASN A 396 4.65 5.00 21.14
N LYS A 397 4.19 5.07 19.89
CA LYS A 397 5.06 5.38 18.75
C LYS A 397 5.53 6.84 18.83
N ILE A 398 6.78 7.08 18.47
CA ILE A 398 7.34 8.44 18.37
C ILE A 398 7.36 8.90 16.91
N ASN A 399 7.18 10.20 16.69
CA ASN A 399 7.36 10.84 15.38
C ASN A 399 8.26 12.06 15.60
N VAL A 400 9.52 11.97 15.17
CA VAL A 400 10.55 12.97 15.46
C VAL A 400 10.50 14.20 14.56
N ILE A 401 9.69 14.16 13.50
CA ILE A 401 9.51 15.27 12.56
C ILE A 401 8.13 15.95 12.66
N LYS A 402 7.20 15.38 13.45
CA LYS A 402 5.86 15.92 13.65
C LYS A 402 5.57 16.03 15.15
N SER A 403 4.97 17.13 15.55
CA SER A 403 4.53 17.37 16.92
C SER A 403 3.19 18.12 16.95
N GLY A 404 2.49 18.05 18.08
CA GLY A 404 1.17 18.69 18.25
C GLY A 404 0.02 17.71 18.13
N ASN A 405 -1.20 18.25 18.24
CA ASN A 405 -2.46 17.50 18.14
C ASN A 405 -3.20 17.83 16.84
N ASP A 406 -4.32 17.17 16.58
CA ASP A 406 -5.11 17.31 15.33
C ASP A 406 -5.51 18.77 15.01
N LYS A 407 -5.53 19.66 16.00
CA LYS A 407 -5.90 21.07 15.80
C LYS A 407 -4.70 21.99 15.57
N CYS A 408 -3.48 21.57 15.94
CA CYS A 408 -2.27 22.38 15.83
C CYS A 408 -1.06 21.48 15.62
N GLN A 409 -0.85 21.07 14.38
CA GLN A 409 0.30 20.23 13.99
C GLN A 409 1.48 21.09 13.54
N HIS A 410 2.65 20.77 14.07
CA HIS A 410 3.91 21.39 13.70
C HIS A 410 4.84 20.36 13.06
N TYR A 411 5.43 20.72 11.93
CA TYR A 411 6.41 19.89 11.23
C TYR A 411 7.79 20.55 11.28
N LYS A 412 8.83 19.75 11.49
CA LYS A 412 10.20 20.25 11.37
C LYS A 412 10.47 20.68 9.93
N ARG A 413 11.40 21.63 9.77
CA ARG A 413 11.86 22.11 8.46
C ARG A 413 13.25 21.53 8.18
N LEU A 414 13.71 21.53 6.93
CA LEU A 414 15.06 21.05 6.59
C LEU A 414 16.17 21.74 7.40
N LYS A 415 16.03 23.04 7.69
CA LYS A 415 16.97 23.75 8.54
C LYS A 415 17.07 23.16 9.97
N ASP A 416 15.96 22.67 10.50
CA ASP A 416 15.89 22.04 11.82
C ASP A 416 16.55 20.64 11.79
N MET A 417 16.80 20.11 10.60
CA MET A 417 17.49 18.86 10.31
C MET A 417 18.96 19.06 9.89
N GLY A 418 19.46 20.30 9.94
CA GLY A 418 20.85 20.65 9.63
C GLY A 418 21.11 21.07 8.17
N VAL A 419 20.08 21.30 7.37
CA VAL A 419 20.21 21.78 5.99
C VAL A 419 19.88 23.26 5.92
N GLU A 420 20.90 24.11 5.89
CA GLU A 420 20.73 25.58 5.86
C GLU A 420 20.31 26.09 4.47
N ASP A 421 20.86 25.51 3.40
CA ASP A 421 20.62 25.92 2.03
C ASP A 421 20.18 24.72 1.16
N TYR A 422 18.88 24.55 1.02
CA TYR A 422 18.29 23.48 0.21
C TYR A 422 18.17 23.85 -1.29
N SER A 423 18.47 25.10 -1.67
CA SER A 423 18.46 25.50 -3.09
C SER A 423 19.46 24.69 -3.90
N LYS A 424 20.55 24.27 -3.28
CA LYS A 424 21.59 23.43 -3.90
C LYS A 424 21.12 21.99 -4.19
N ILE A 425 20.07 21.50 -3.55
CA ILE A 425 19.51 20.17 -3.81
C ILE A 425 18.90 20.11 -5.22
N PHE A 426 18.46 21.26 -5.76
CA PHE A 426 17.73 21.36 -7.03
C PHE A 426 18.57 21.96 -8.18
N VAL A 427 19.82 22.35 -7.95
CA VAL A 427 20.64 23.11 -8.93
C VAL A 427 21.61 22.22 -9.73
N GLU A 428 21.88 20.99 -9.33
CA GLU A 428 22.91 20.17 -9.99
C GLU A 428 22.51 19.61 -11.36
N ASP A 429 21.24 19.63 -11.73
CA ASP A 429 20.76 19.01 -12.99
C ASP A 429 20.51 20.04 -14.12
N ALA A 430 20.95 21.29 -14.00
CA ALA A 430 20.74 22.32 -15.05
C ALA A 430 21.93 22.40 -16.06
N ASN A 431 22.94 21.55 -15.94
CA ASN A 431 24.16 21.59 -16.77
C ASN A 431 24.59 20.23 -17.35
N GLU A 432 23.65 19.31 -17.62
CA GLU A 432 23.89 18.17 -18.53
C GLU A 432 22.91 18.14 -19.70
#